data_39aae16921700060cb763535cb6b3d0a
#
_entry.id   39aae16921700060cb763535cb6b3d0a
#
_cell.length_a   1.000
_cell.length_b   1.000
_cell.length_c   1.000
_cell.angle_alpha   90.00
_cell.angle_beta   90.00
_cell.angle_gamma   90.00
#
_symmetry.space_group_name_H-M   'P 1'
#
loop_
_entity.id
_entity.type
_entity.pdbx_description
1 polymer ?
#
loop_
_entity_poly.entity_id
_entity_poly.type
_entity_poly.pdbx_seq_one_letter_code
_entity_poly.pdbx_strand_id
1 'polypeptide(L)'
;MALWVISCLAVSSAKAQFNTVSNNVCRYKVKKVEKKLLPPANNQVDSVTVNLPQQETDSVDNKQKQWISSYPSITYPLKSIKVTSPYGYRRDPITGKQSWHNGLDPRAKNEPAYSMMEGIVEKIGYDSRSGNYVTLKHGNYHVSYCHLSSVIVGKGERVFSGTIVGVTGNTGRSTGCHLHLTCKKDGESFNPTILLNLIEKSFALSALSMRK
;
A
#
# COMPACT_ATOMS: atom_id res chain seq x y z
N MET A 1 39.85 -19.94 51.54
CA MET A 1 39.78 -20.48 50.16
C MET A 1 38.30 -20.49 49.76
N ALA A 2 37.88 -19.56 48.93
CA ALA A 2 36.51 -19.43 48.45
C ALA A 2 36.51 -19.70 46.93
N LEU A 3 35.89 -20.81 46.50
CA LEU A 3 35.69 -21.14 45.10
C LEU A 3 34.45 -20.36 44.58
N TRP A 4 34.69 -19.57 43.54
CA TRP A 4 33.63 -18.95 42.71
C TRP A 4 33.23 -19.91 41.60
N VAL A 5 31.96 -20.35 41.59
CA VAL A 5 31.37 -21.11 40.49
C VAL A 5 30.71 -20.13 39.54
N ILE A 6 31.29 -20.00 38.34
CA ILE A 6 30.70 -19.21 37.25
C ILE A 6 29.66 -20.09 36.55
N SER A 7 28.38 -19.74 36.73
CA SER A 7 27.28 -20.35 35.98
C SER A 7 27.18 -19.76 34.59
N CYS A 8 27.48 -20.55 33.57
CA CYS A 8 27.34 -20.19 32.17
C CYS A 8 25.86 -20.39 31.74
N LEU A 9 25.11 -19.30 31.59
CA LEU A 9 23.76 -19.32 31.06
C LEU A 9 23.84 -19.50 29.53
N ALA A 10 23.48 -20.68 29.05
CA ALA A 10 23.32 -20.97 27.63
C ALA A 10 22.04 -20.29 27.10
N VAL A 11 22.23 -19.28 26.24
CA VAL A 11 21.13 -18.66 25.47
C VAL A 11 20.78 -19.63 24.33
N SER A 12 19.65 -20.30 24.43
CA SER A 12 19.12 -21.12 23.35
C SER A 12 18.52 -20.25 22.28
N SER A 13 19.15 -20.22 21.11
CA SER A 13 18.66 -19.60 19.88
C SER A 13 17.53 -20.44 19.31
N ALA A 14 16.29 -20.01 19.45
CA ALA A 14 15.15 -20.62 18.78
C ALA A 14 15.18 -20.32 17.27
N LYS A 15 15.54 -21.31 16.45
CA LYS A 15 15.39 -21.26 15.00
C LYS A 15 13.92 -21.46 14.64
N ALA A 16 13.25 -20.41 14.16
CA ALA A 16 11.93 -20.54 13.57
C ALA A 16 12.05 -21.27 12.23
N GLN A 17 11.53 -22.51 12.16
CA GLN A 17 11.38 -23.23 10.89
C GLN A 17 10.09 -22.80 10.21
N PHE A 18 10.23 -22.12 9.07
CA PHE A 18 9.10 -21.84 8.18
C PHE A 18 8.93 -23.02 7.21
N ASN A 19 7.86 -23.78 7.40
CA ASN A 19 7.45 -24.80 6.43
C ASN A 19 6.80 -24.13 5.23
N THR A 20 7.49 -24.03 4.12
CA THR A 20 6.97 -23.60 2.81
C THR A 20 6.37 -24.77 2.08
N VAL A 21 5.05 -24.80 1.93
CA VAL A 21 4.34 -25.67 1.00
C VAL A 21 3.71 -24.80 -0.07
N SER A 22 4.33 -24.68 -1.23
CA SER A 22 3.71 -24.51 -2.56
C SER A 22 4.76 -24.20 -3.62
N ASN A 23 4.77 -24.96 -4.71
CA ASN A 23 5.76 -24.95 -5.79
C ASN A 23 5.60 -23.81 -6.83
N ASN A 24 4.92 -22.72 -6.49
CA ASN A 24 4.83 -21.53 -7.36
C ASN A 24 5.34 -20.28 -6.62
N VAL A 25 6.61 -20.32 -6.21
CA VAL A 25 7.26 -19.19 -5.56
C VAL A 25 7.75 -18.22 -6.62
N CYS A 26 7.19 -17.03 -6.63
CA CYS A 26 7.81 -15.88 -7.26
C CYS A 26 9.16 -15.59 -6.55
N ARG A 27 10.27 -16.11 -7.07
CA ARG A 27 11.60 -15.93 -6.46
C ARG A 27 12.16 -14.55 -6.82
N TYR A 28 12.37 -13.73 -5.83
CA TYR A 28 13.14 -12.48 -5.94
C TYR A 28 14.37 -12.55 -5.03
N LYS A 29 15.57 -12.32 -5.59
CA LYS A 29 16.79 -12.16 -4.80
C LYS A 29 16.91 -10.70 -4.38
N VAL A 30 16.70 -10.41 -3.10
CA VAL A 30 16.93 -9.09 -2.53
C VAL A 30 18.43 -8.80 -2.50
N LYS A 31 18.91 -7.86 -3.31
CA LYS A 31 20.22 -7.23 -3.05
C LYS A 31 20.02 -6.23 -1.93
N LYS A 32 20.84 -6.35 -0.88
CA LYS A 32 20.87 -5.44 0.26
C LYS A 32 21.14 -4.02 -0.27
N VAL A 33 20.15 -3.14 -0.17
CA VAL A 33 20.30 -1.73 -0.52
C VAL A 33 20.70 -0.99 0.73
N GLU A 34 21.91 -0.41 0.73
CA GLU A 34 22.36 0.45 1.82
C GLU A 34 21.53 1.74 1.84
N LYS A 35 21.03 2.07 3.02
CA LYS A 35 20.19 3.24 3.29
C LYS A 35 21.05 4.50 3.21
N LYS A 36 21.08 5.16 2.04
CA LYS A 36 21.72 6.46 1.88
C LYS A 36 20.81 7.53 2.47
N LEU A 37 21.21 8.11 3.60
CA LEU A 37 20.53 9.23 4.24
C LEU A 37 20.63 10.46 3.33
N LEU A 38 19.50 11.02 2.92
CA LEU A 38 19.41 12.30 2.24
C LEU A 38 19.37 13.42 3.28
N PRO A 39 20.02 14.57 3.01
CA PRO A 39 20.03 15.71 3.92
C PRO A 39 18.63 16.37 4.00
N PRO A 40 18.30 17.08 5.10
CA PRO A 40 17.01 17.72 5.29
C PRO A 40 16.84 18.87 4.28
N ALA A 41 15.72 18.84 3.55
CA ALA A 41 15.34 19.92 2.65
C ALA A 41 14.78 21.09 3.45
N ASN A 42 15.38 22.25 3.30
CA ASN A 42 14.93 23.52 3.83
C ASN A 42 13.89 24.10 2.84
N ASN A 43 12.60 24.09 3.20
CA ASN A 43 11.56 24.61 2.33
C ASN A 43 10.81 25.77 3.01
N GLN A 44 11.17 26.97 2.58
CA GLN A 44 10.21 28.07 2.53
C GLN A 44 9.43 27.92 1.22
N VAL A 45 8.11 27.80 1.30
CA VAL A 45 7.22 27.79 0.13
C VAL A 45 6.11 28.81 0.37
N ASP A 46 6.13 29.85 -0.45
CA ASP A 46 5.09 30.86 -0.52
C ASP A 46 3.78 30.25 -0.99
N SER A 47 2.68 30.65 -0.33
CA SER A 47 1.33 30.18 -0.61
C SER A 47 0.79 30.81 -1.90
N VAL A 48 0.61 30.03 -2.96
CA VAL A 48 -0.13 30.41 -4.16
C VAL A 48 -1.53 29.83 -4.10
N THR A 49 -2.51 30.71 -3.91
CA THR A 49 -3.96 30.38 -4.01
C THR A 49 -4.35 30.31 -5.48
N VAL A 50 -4.71 29.13 -5.97
CA VAL A 50 -5.25 28.92 -7.32
C VAL A 50 -6.77 28.75 -7.25
N ASN A 51 -7.51 29.74 -7.78
CA ASN A 51 -8.96 29.67 -8.00
C ASN A 51 -9.24 28.87 -9.28
N LEU A 52 -9.97 27.76 -9.17
CA LEU A 52 -10.40 26.91 -10.29
C LEU A 52 -11.88 27.14 -10.61
N PRO A 53 -12.29 27.14 -11.91
CA PRO A 53 -13.70 27.26 -12.28
C PRO A 53 -14.48 25.97 -11.98
N GLN A 54 -15.67 26.14 -11.41
CA GLN A 54 -16.61 25.08 -11.08
C GLN A 54 -17.27 24.54 -12.35
N GLN A 55 -17.16 23.24 -12.61
CA GLN A 55 -18.10 22.47 -13.42
C GLN A 55 -18.57 21.27 -12.61
N GLU A 56 -19.89 21.18 -12.51
CA GLU A 56 -20.63 20.13 -11.82
C GLU A 56 -20.44 18.81 -12.54
N THR A 57 -19.96 17.77 -11.85
CA THR A 57 -20.16 16.39 -12.21
C THR A 57 -20.16 15.52 -10.97
N ASP A 58 -21.28 14.83 -10.77
CA ASP A 58 -21.51 13.63 -9.98
C ASP A 58 -21.11 13.66 -8.50
N SER A 59 -22.07 13.27 -7.67
CA SER A 59 -22.15 13.19 -6.21
C SER A 59 -21.05 12.36 -5.51
N VAL A 60 -19.80 12.59 -5.87
CA VAL A 60 -18.65 12.19 -5.05
C VAL A 60 -18.54 13.22 -3.92
N ASP A 61 -18.75 12.75 -2.70
CA ASP A 61 -18.70 13.54 -1.48
C ASP A 61 -17.60 14.61 -1.54
N ASN A 62 -17.97 15.87 -1.56
CA ASN A 62 -17.05 17.01 -1.59
C ASN A 62 -16.01 16.93 -0.46
N LYS A 63 -16.33 16.27 0.67
CA LYS A 63 -15.41 15.99 1.76
C LYS A 63 -14.28 15.03 1.35
N GLN A 64 -14.52 14.05 0.46
CA GLN A 64 -13.47 13.17 -0.07
C GLN A 64 -12.49 13.94 -0.95
N LYS A 65 -12.99 14.84 -1.80
CA LYS A 65 -12.15 15.71 -2.64
C LYS A 65 -11.29 16.65 -1.79
N GLN A 66 -11.88 17.29 -0.78
CA GLN A 66 -11.18 18.20 0.13
C GLN A 66 -10.08 17.49 0.94
N TRP A 67 -10.32 16.26 1.38
CA TRP A 67 -9.32 15.50 2.12
C TRP A 67 -8.09 15.18 1.25
N ILE A 68 -8.28 14.71 0.01
CA ILE A 68 -7.15 14.35 -0.87
C ILE A 68 -6.38 15.60 -1.31
N SER A 69 -7.05 16.74 -1.51
CA SER A 69 -6.38 18.01 -1.80
C SER A 69 -5.51 18.52 -0.66
N SER A 70 -5.70 18.02 0.57
CA SER A 70 -4.87 18.36 1.72
C SER A 70 -3.52 17.61 1.77
N TYR A 71 -3.32 16.59 0.91
CA TYR A 71 -2.04 15.88 0.83
C TYR A 71 -1.13 16.54 -0.22
N PRO A 72 0.03 17.03 0.20
CA PRO A 72 0.96 17.75 -0.70
C PRO A 72 1.59 16.84 -1.75
N SER A 73 1.52 15.52 -1.55
CA SER A 73 2.07 14.53 -2.48
C SER A 73 1.22 13.27 -2.48
N ILE A 74 0.80 12.83 -3.66
CA ILE A 74 0.10 11.57 -3.89
C ILE A 74 0.75 10.82 -5.03
N THR A 75 0.70 9.48 -5.01
CA THR A 75 1.26 8.64 -6.08
C THR A 75 0.44 7.38 -6.30
N TYR A 76 0.66 6.72 -7.44
CA TYR A 76 0.06 5.41 -7.70
C TYR A 76 0.67 4.32 -6.82
N PRO A 77 -0.13 3.29 -6.45
CA PRO A 77 0.37 2.16 -5.65
C PRO A 77 1.32 1.24 -6.43
N LEU A 78 1.37 1.34 -7.75
CA LEU A 78 2.27 0.61 -8.66
C LEU A 78 2.79 1.56 -9.73
N LYS A 79 3.89 1.20 -10.39
CA LYS A 79 4.43 1.98 -11.52
C LYS A 79 3.48 2.09 -12.70
N SER A 80 2.65 1.07 -12.91
CA SER A 80 1.64 1.01 -13.97
C SER A 80 0.35 0.42 -13.44
N ILE A 81 -0.77 1.04 -13.74
CA ILE A 81 -2.09 0.58 -13.29
C ILE A 81 -2.83 -0.06 -14.47
N LYS A 82 -2.93 -1.39 -14.42
CA LYS A 82 -3.80 -2.17 -15.31
C LYS A 82 -4.76 -3.00 -14.47
N VAL A 83 -5.99 -2.53 -14.31
CA VAL A 83 -7.02 -3.22 -13.52
C VAL A 83 -7.41 -4.52 -14.20
N THR A 84 -7.30 -5.62 -13.47
CA THR A 84 -7.73 -6.97 -13.90
C THR A 84 -9.03 -7.39 -13.28
N SER A 85 -9.37 -6.84 -12.10
CA SER A 85 -10.65 -7.09 -11.44
C SER A 85 -11.14 -5.84 -10.71
N PRO A 86 -12.32 -5.31 -11.08
CA PRO A 86 -12.88 -4.11 -10.47
C PRO A 86 -13.51 -4.38 -9.10
N TYR A 87 -13.76 -3.29 -8.36
CA TYR A 87 -14.58 -3.26 -7.17
C TYR A 87 -16.05 -3.51 -7.52
N GLY A 88 -16.78 -4.25 -6.67
CA GLY A 88 -18.20 -4.50 -6.82
C GLY A 88 -18.54 -5.96 -7.14
N TYR A 89 -19.74 -6.21 -7.65
CA TYR A 89 -20.17 -7.56 -8.01
C TYR A 89 -19.41 -8.08 -9.22
N ARG A 90 -18.82 -9.27 -9.07
CA ARG A 90 -18.12 -9.98 -10.15
C ARG A 90 -18.21 -11.48 -10.00
N ARG A 91 -17.91 -12.22 -11.05
CA ARG A 91 -17.70 -13.66 -10.98
C ARG A 91 -16.39 -13.94 -10.24
N ASP A 92 -16.47 -14.68 -9.12
CA ASP A 92 -15.30 -15.08 -8.35
C ASP A 92 -14.41 -16.02 -9.17
N PRO A 93 -13.12 -15.74 -9.34
CA PRO A 93 -12.25 -16.51 -10.22
C PRO A 93 -11.94 -17.93 -9.70
N ILE A 94 -12.17 -18.20 -8.40
CA ILE A 94 -11.91 -19.49 -7.78
C ILE A 94 -13.17 -20.36 -7.78
N THR A 95 -14.30 -19.79 -7.37
CA THR A 95 -15.56 -20.55 -7.22
C THR A 95 -16.46 -20.47 -8.44
N GLY A 96 -16.22 -19.54 -9.35
CA GLY A 96 -17.08 -19.27 -10.50
C GLY A 96 -18.44 -18.64 -10.16
N LYS A 97 -18.75 -18.40 -8.89
CA LYS A 97 -20.02 -17.84 -8.42
C LYS A 97 -19.98 -16.32 -8.40
N GLN A 98 -21.16 -15.69 -8.50
CA GLN A 98 -21.29 -14.24 -8.29
C GLN A 98 -20.91 -13.89 -6.84
N SER A 99 -20.01 -12.94 -6.66
CA SER A 99 -19.59 -12.49 -5.33
C SER A 99 -19.21 -11.01 -5.32
N TRP A 100 -19.32 -10.41 -4.15
CA TRP A 100 -18.87 -9.03 -3.92
C TRP A 100 -17.36 -8.97 -3.75
N HIS A 101 -16.69 -8.09 -4.51
CA HIS A 101 -15.29 -7.76 -4.41
C HIS A 101 -15.12 -6.39 -3.75
N ASN A 102 -14.59 -6.36 -2.54
CA ASN A 102 -14.43 -5.14 -1.73
C ASN A 102 -13.12 -4.39 -1.98
N GLY A 103 -12.46 -4.68 -3.08
CA GLY A 103 -11.19 -4.08 -3.46
C GLY A 103 -11.05 -3.93 -4.96
N LEU A 104 -9.87 -3.55 -5.39
CA LEU A 104 -9.46 -3.42 -6.77
C LEU A 104 -8.20 -4.25 -6.98
N ASP A 105 -8.14 -5.03 -8.06
CA ASP A 105 -6.99 -5.87 -8.39
C ASP A 105 -6.24 -5.31 -9.60
N PRO A 106 -5.27 -4.41 -9.44
CA PRO A 106 -4.34 -4.09 -10.51
C PRO A 106 -3.33 -5.21 -10.70
N ARG A 107 -3.03 -5.50 -11.97
CA ARG A 107 -2.01 -6.46 -12.36
C ARG A 107 -0.65 -6.04 -11.82
N ALA A 108 0.06 -6.98 -11.18
CA ALA A 108 1.40 -6.76 -10.67
C ALA A 108 2.18 -8.08 -10.66
N LYS A 109 3.50 -8.03 -10.78
CA LYS A 109 4.32 -9.24 -10.77
C LYS A 109 5.65 -8.97 -10.09
N ASN A 110 5.74 -9.28 -8.78
CA ASN A 110 6.97 -9.12 -8.00
C ASN A 110 7.58 -7.71 -8.10
N GLU A 111 6.75 -6.71 -8.12
CA GLU A 111 7.14 -5.31 -8.17
C GLU A 111 6.84 -4.59 -6.87
N PRO A 112 7.55 -3.50 -6.57
CA PRO A 112 7.29 -2.71 -5.38
C PRO A 112 5.85 -2.17 -5.35
N ALA A 113 5.21 -2.28 -4.19
CA ALA A 113 3.97 -1.57 -3.86
C ALA A 113 4.33 -0.30 -3.09
N TYR A 114 3.75 0.83 -3.50
CA TYR A 114 4.06 2.15 -2.96
C TYR A 114 2.90 2.69 -2.12
N SER A 115 3.22 3.35 -1.01
CA SER A 115 2.24 4.15 -0.27
C SER A 115 1.69 5.24 -1.18
N MET A 116 0.36 5.31 -1.29
CA MET A 116 -0.30 6.31 -2.15
C MET A 116 -0.22 7.72 -1.57
N MET A 117 -0.13 7.84 -0.26
CA MET A 117 -0.15 9.10 0.49
C MET A 117 0.71 8.99 1.74
N GLU A 118 0.95 10.11 2.40
CA GLU A 118 1.53 10.14 3.73
C GLU A 118 0.59 9.48 4.75
N GLY A 119 1.15 8.70 5.68
CA GLY A 119 0.37 8.02 6.71
C GLY A 119 1.24 7.25 7.70
N ILE A 120 0.56 6.41 8.48
CA ILE A 120 1.18 5.55 9.48
C ILE A 120 0.82 4.10 9.18
N VAL A 121 1.76 3.19 9.30
CA VAL A 121 1.52 1.74 9.21
C VAL A 121 0.71 1.30 10.43
N GLU A 122 -0.58 1.05 10.22
CA GLU A 122 -1.49 0.67 11.29
C GLU A 122 -1.44 -0.82 11.57
N LYS A 123 -1.44 -1.65 10.51
CA LYS A 123 -1.47 -3.11 10.63
C LYS A 123 -0.52 -3.76 9.63
N ILE A 124 0.11 -4.83 10.08
CA ILE A 124 0.86 -5.77 9.27
C ILE A 124 0.43 -7.16 9.72
N GLY A 125 0.21 -8.06 8.78
CA GLY A 125 -0.18 -9.42 9.14
C GLY A 125 -0.26 -10.36 7.95
N TYR A 126 -0.73 -11.54 8.27
CA TYR A 126 -1.08 -12.59 7.33
C TYR A 126 -2.43 -13.20 7.71
N ASP A 127 -3.31 -13.37 6.75
CA ASP A 127 -4.49 -14.22 6.86
C ASP A 127 -4.70 -15.02 5.57
N SER A 128 -5.53 -16.06 5.64
CA SER A 128 -5.77 -16.97 4.51
C SER A 128 -6.43 -16.30 3.31
N ARG A 129 -7.12 -15.18 3.49
CA ARG A 129 -7.80 -14.43 2.43
C ARG A 129 -6.88 -13.38 1.81
N SER A 130 -6.31 -12.52 2.65
CA SER A 130 -5.48 -11.37 2.21
C SER A 130 -4.03 -11.76 1.91
N GLY A 131 -3.57 -12.92 2.37
CA GLY A 131 -2.13 -13.26 2.36
C GLY A 131 -1.36 -12.31 3.27
N ASN A 132 -0.10 -12.03 2.94
CA ASN A 132 0.65 -10.97 3.61
C ASN A 132 0.05 -9.62 3.22
N TYR A 133 -0.22 -8.79 4.21
CA TYR A 133 -0.81 -7.48 3.99
C TYR A 133 -0.20 -6.40 4.88
N VAL A 134 -0.29 -5.17 4.42
CA VAL A 134 -0.05 -3.95 5.19
C VAL A 134 -1.23 -3.02 5.05
N THR A 135 -1.68 -2.44 6.16
CA THR A 135 -2.72 -1.40 6.18
C THR A 135 -2.10 -0.09 6.64
N LEU A 136 -2.26 0.94 5.83
CA LEU A 136 -1.84 2.29 6.12
C LEU A 136 -3.06 3.12 6.55
N LYS A 137 -2.87 3.94 7.59
CA LYS A 137 -3.85 4.92 8.05
C LYS A 137 -3.45 6.31 7.57
N HIS A 138 -4.36 6.95 6.85
CA HIS A 138 -4.26 8.30 6.29
C HIS A 138 -5.41 9.14 6.85
N GLY A 139 -5.27 9.70 8.06
CA GLY A 139 -6.38 10.34 8.78
C GLY A 139 -7.51 9.33 9.06
N ASN A 140 -8.73 9.57 8.53
CA ASN A 140 -9.88 8.68 8.67
C ASN A 140 -9.93 7.56 7.61
N TYR A 141 -8.94 7.51 6.73
CA TYR A 141 -8.89 6.53 5.64
C TYR A 141 -7.90 5.43 5.95
N HIS A 142 -8.24 4.21 5.55
CA HIS A 142 -7.39 3.04 5.64
C HIS A 142 -7.24 2.43 4.26
N VAL A 143 -5.99 2.26 3.83
CA VAL A 143 -5.65 1.61 2.56
C VAL A 143 -4.88 0.34 2.87
N SER A 144 -5.38 -0.81 2.43
CA SER A 144 -4.69 -2.08 2.62
C SER A 144 -4.15 -2.61 1.30
N TYR A 145 -2.91 -3.07 1.35
CA TYR A 145 -2.16 -3.68 0.27
C TYR A 145 -2.01 -5.16 0.59
N CYS A 146 -2.65 -6.03 -0.18
CA CYS A 146 -2.74 -7.46 0.10
C CYS A 146 -2.04 -8.31 -0.96
N HIS A 147 -1.94 -9.63 -0.71
CA HIS A 147 -1.27 -10.65 -1.52
C HIS A 147 0.23 -10.40 -1.71
N LEU A 148 0.85 -9.67 -0.78
CA LEU A 148 2.27 -9.33 -0.85
C LEU A 148 3.15 -10.59 -0.69
N SER A 149 4.26 -10.64 -1.41
CA SER A 149 5.33 -11.62 -1.18
C SER A 149 6.14 -11.26 0.06
N SER A 150 6.32 -9.95 0.31
CA SER A 150 7.01 -9.44 1.50
C SER A 150 6.48 -8.05 1.88
N VAL A 151 6.50 -7.74 3.17
CA VAL A 151 6.27 -6.40 3.73
C VAL A 151 7.62 -5.82 4.12
N ILE A 152 7.88 -4.53 3.82
CA ILE A 152 9.17 -3.87 4.00
C ILE A 152 9.15 -2.86 5.14
N VAL A 153 7.97 -2.38 5.51
CA VAL A 153 7.76 -1.38 6.58
C VAL A 153 7.41 -2.03 7.90
N GLY A 154 7.61 -1.30 9.01
CA GLY A 154 7.27 -1.72 10.38
C GLY A 154 5.94 -1.14 10.86
N LYS A 155 5.23 -1.84 11.76
CA LYS A 155 4.03 -1.30 12.41
C LYS A 155 4.37 -0.03 13.20
N GLY A 156 3.55 1.02 13.05
CA GLY A 156 3.77 2.34 13.65
C GLY A 156 4.72 3.24 12.83
N GLU A 157 5.35 2.73 11.78
CA GLU A 157 6.24 3.50 10.92
C GLU A 157 5.45 4.57 10.15
N ARG A 158 6.00 5.80 10.09
CA ARG A 158 5.49 6.87 9.24
C ARG A 158 6.00 6.66 7.83
N VAL A 159 5.10 6.67 6.87
CA VAL A 159 5.40 6.54 5.45
C VAL A 159 4.95 7.79 4.70
N PHE A 160 5.67 8.11 3.63
CA PHE A 160 5.33 9.19 2.72
C PHE A 160 4.79 8.63 1.41
N SER A 161 4.16 9.47 0.61
CA SER A 161 3.81 9.12 -0.76
C SER A 161 5.03 8.58 -1.52
N GLY A 162 4.90 7.43 -2.17
CA GLY A 162 5.99 6.76 -2.87
C GLY A 162 6.93 5.90 -2.00
N THR A 163 6.73 5.85 -0.68
CA THR A 163 7.45 4.89 0.17
C THR A 163 7.10 3.46 -0.23
N ILE A 164 8.10 2.60 -0.43
CA ILE A 164 7.87 1.18 -0.71
C ILE A 164 7.37 0.49 0.56
N VAL A 165 6.16 -0.04 0.53
CA VAL A 165 5.53 -0.71 1.68
C VAL A 165 5.67 -2.23 1.65
N GLY A 166 5.91 -2.79 0.46
CA GLY A 166 6.08 -4.22 0.26
C GLY A 166 6.35 -4.55 -1.20
N VAL A 167 6.43 -5.84 -1.50
CA VAL A 167 6.55 -6.38 -2.85
C VAL A 167 5.30 -7.19 -3.16
N THR A 168 4.70 -6.96 -4.32
CA THR A 168 3.53 -7.71 -4.78
C THR A 168 3.84 -9.19 -4.98
N GLY A 169 2.84 -10.04 -4.80
CA GLY A 169 3.03 -11.49 -4.86
C GLY A 169 1.74 -12.25 -5.13
N ASN A 170 1.67 -13.47 -4.60
CA ASN A 170 0.55 -14.38 -4.79
C ASN A 170 0.26 -15.15 -3.49
N THR A 171 0.27 -14.47 -2.33
CA THR A 171 -0.02 -15.09 -1.04
C THR A 171 -1.51 -15.00 -0.69
N GLY A 172 -1.99 -15.91 0.17
CA GLY A 172 -3.41 -15.98 0.55
C GLY A 172 -4.30 -16.51 -0.57
N ARG A 173 -5.57 -16.05 -0.60
CA ARG A 173 -6.58 -16.47 -1.58
C ARG A 173 -6.43 -15.70 -2.90
N SER A 174 -5.53 -16.15 -3.74
CA SER A 174 -5.19 -15.52 -5.02
C SER A 174 -4.98 -16.57 -6.11
N THR A 175 -5.33 -16.25 -7.35
CA THR A 175 -5.14 -17.10 -8.54
C THR A 175 -3.86 -16.78 -9.31
N GLY A 176 -3.12 -15.74 -8.93
CA GLY A 176 -1.90 -15.31 -9.59
C GLY A 176 -1.36 -14.00 -9.02
N CYS A 177 -0.14 -13.63 -9.40
CA CYS A 177 0.50 -12.41 -8.88
C CYS A 177 -0.32 -11.15 -9.26
N HIS A 178 -0.79 -10.42 -8.26
CA HIS A 178 -1.45 -9.12 -8.38
C HIS A 178 -1.36 -8.37 -7.05
N LEU A 179 -1.72 -7.10 -7.06
CA LEU A 179 -1.99 -6.34 -5.85
C LEU A 179 -3.50 -6.34 -5.62
N HIS A 180 -3.97 -6.72 -4.43
CA HIS A 180 -5.35 -6.45 -4.02
C HIS A 180 -5.36 -5.22 -3.12
N LEU A 181 -5.99 -4.15 -3.59
CA LEU A 181 -6.07 -2.86 -2.91
C LEU A 181 -7.46 -2.67 -2.34
N THR A 182 -7.58 -2.46 -1.02
CA THR A 182 -8.84 -2.10 -0.40
C THR A 182 -8.77 -0.73 0.25
N CYS A 183 -9.88 0.01 0.19
CA CYS A 183 -10.00 1.33 0.80
C CYS A 183 -11.20 1.38 1.72
N LYS A 184 -11.01 1.94 2.92
CA LYS A 184 -12.07 2.19 3.89
C LYS A 184 -12.00 3.63 4.38
N LYS A 185 -13.17 4.21 4.66
CA LYS A 185 -13.34 5.48 5.36
C LYS A 185 -14.28 5.25 6.53
N ASP A 186 -13.88 5.63 7.74
CA ASP A 186 -14.67 5.44 8.97
C ASP A 186 -15.19 4.00 9.14
N GLY A 187 -14.40 3.00 8.69
CA GLY A 187 -14.73 1.58 8.73
C GLY A 187 -15.49 1.04 7.52
N GLU A 188 -16.09 1.89 6.69
CA GLU A 188 -16.86 1.49 5.50
C GLU A 188 -15.97 1.37 4.26
N SER A 189 -16.16 0.29 3.51
CA SER A 189 -15.42 0.07 2.25
C SER A 189 -15.95 0.98 1.14
N PHE A 190 -15.06 1.55 0.36
CA PHE A 190 -15.39 2.29 -0.85
C PHE A 190 -14.51 1.88 -2.04
N ASN A 191 -14.95 2.24 -3.25
CA ASN A 191 -14.27 1.86 -4.48
C ASN A 191 -12.90 2.54 -4.61
N PRO A 192 -11.77 1.77 -4.62
CA PRO A 192 -10.43 2.33 -4.74
C PRO A 192 -10.17 3.11 -6.04
N THR A 193 -10.96 2.89 -7.08
CA THR A 193 -10.86 3.64 -8.35
C THR A 193 -11.03 5.14 -8.13
N ILE A 194 -11.78 5.56 -7.10
CA ILE A 194 -11.94 6.96 -6.74
C ILE A 194 -10.58 7.60 -6.42
N LEU A 195 -9.74 6.91 -5.64
CA LEU A 195 -8.39 7.40 -5.32
C LEU A 195 -7.50 7.45 -6.56
N LEU A 196 -7.55 6.43 -7.42
CA LEU A 196 -6.75 6.39 -8.65
C LEU A 196 -7.11 7.53 -9.59
N ASN A 197 -8.39 7.81 -9.79
CA ASN A 197 -8.87 8.91 -10.62
C ASN A 197 -8.45 10.29 -10.08
N LEU A 198 -8.39 10.45 -8.76
CA LEU A 198 -7.94 11.69 -8.13
C LEU A 198 -6.44 11.90 -8.31
N ILE A 199 -5.65 10.84 -8.22
CA ILE A 199 -4.21 10.86 -8.53
C ILE A 199 -3.99 11.28 -10.00
N GLU A 200 -4.73 10.69 -10.93
CA GLU A 200 -4.65 11.03 -12.35
C GLU A 200 -4.96 12.51 -12.61
N LYS A 201 -6.04 13.02 -12.03
CA LYS A 201 -6.41 14.45 -12.13
C LYS A 201 -5.34 15.37 -11.55
N SER A 202 -4.73 15.01 -10.44
CA SER A 202 -3.66 15.78 -9.79
C SER A 202 -2.42 15.87 -10.70
N PHE A 203 -2.01 14.77 -11.33
CA PHE A 203 -0.90 14.80 -12.29
C PHE A 203 -1.22 15.62 -13.54
N ALA A 204 -2.45 15.53 -14.07
CA ALA A 204 -2.87 16.34 -15.21
C ALA A 204 -2.79 17.84 -14.93
N LEU A 205 -3.25 18.27 -13.75
CA LEU A 205 -3.17 19.67 -13.30
C LEU A 205 -1.73 20.15 -13.13
N SER A 206 -0.87 19.33 -12.52
CA SER A 206 0.56 19.65 -12.36
C SER A 206 1.25 19.83 -13.72
N ALA A 207 0.97 18.95 -14.69
CA ALA A 207 1.53 19.05 -16.03
C ALA A 207 1.08 20.31 -16.79
N LEU A 208 -0.14 20.80 -16.54
CA LEU A 208 -0.63 22.05 -17.12
C LEU A 208 0.05 23.28 -16.52
N SER A 209 0.35 23.25 -15.22
CA SER A 209 1.02 24.36 -14.53
C SER A 209 2.47 24.56 -14.95
N MET A 210 3.16 23.49 -15.37
CA MET A 210 4.56 23.52 -15.83
C MET A 210 4.74 24.00 -17.29
N ARG A 211 3.65 24.21 -18.04
CA ARG A 211 3.67 24.68 -19.43
C ARG A 211 3.48 26.20 -19.56
N LYS A 212 3.36 26.89 -18.46
CA LYS A 212 3.31 28.37 -18.39
C LYS A 212 4.65 28.93 -17.97
#